data_1d60b33ff64a1bbc3cf5d9b2e59fba9e
#
_entry.id   1d60b33ff64a1bbc3cf5d9b2e59fba9e
#
_cell.length_a   1.000
_cell.length_b   1.000
_cell.length_c   1.000
_cell.angle_alpha   90.00
_cell.angle_beta   90.00
_cell.angle_gamma   90.00
#
_symmetry.space_group_name_H-M   'P 1'
#
loop_
_entity.id
_entity.type
_entity.pdbx_description
1 polymer ?
#
loop_
_entity_poly.entity_id
_entity_poly.type
_entity_poly.pdbx_seq_one_letter_code
_entity_poly.pdbx_strand_id
1 'polypeptide(L)'
;ISELREEQKKKGLPPKHDNRHRSLSKEEIETFISQGRTSVIRFKIDEKIEIKWVDQIRGEIKWQGKDLGGDLVLSRRAKGYEIGDPLYNLAVVVDDNFMNITHVVRGEDHISNTAKQILIYKALNFNLPTFSHTPLILNSEGKKLSKRDCVTSIDEFRDMGYLPEALSNYMAFLGWSPKSADREILSLEEISEIFDLSDINKAGAKFSWEKLNWINSQYIKNMESIKLSEIMSKYWDDNGWMPPSQAVSYTHLT
;
A
#
# COMPACT_ATOMS: atom_id res chain seq x y z
N ILE A 1 7.88 15.63 24.81
CA ILE A 1 6.95 15.11 23.77
C ILE A 1 5.94 14.15 24.41
N SER A 2 6.36 13.25 25.31
CA SER A 2 5.46 12.35 26.04
C SER A 2 4.41 13.12 26.85
N GLU A 3 4.85 14.08 27.65
CA GLU A 3 3.99 14.95 28.46
C GLU A 3 2.97 15.72 27.60
N LEU A 4 3.41 16.31 26.49
CA LEU A 4 2.53 17.00 25.55
C LEU A 4 1.45 16.08 24.98
N ARG A 5 1.83 14.85 24.63
CA ARG A 5 0.86 13.86 24.12
C ARG A 5 -0.14 13.41 25.18
N GLU A 6 0.30 13.24 26.42
CA GLU A 6 -0.57 12.92 27.53
C GLU A 6 -1.57 14.05 27.83
N GLU A 7 -1.09 15.29 27.80
CA GLU A 7 -1.95 16.46 27.99
C GLU A 7 -2.99 16.59 26.88
N GLN A 8 -2.56 16.41 25.61
CA GLN A 8 -3.48 16.40 24.45
C GLN A 8 -4.50 15.28 24.55
N LYS A 9 -4.07 14.07 24.96
CA LYS A 9 -4.96 12.93 25.16
C LYS A 9 -5.99 13.20 26.26
N LYS A 10 -5.58 13.80 27.38
CA LYS A 10 -6.48 14.21 28.47
C LYS A 10 -7.52 15.24 28.01
N LYS A 11 -7.15 16.10 27.05
CA LYS A 11 -8.04 17.12 26.46
C LYS A 11 -8.86 16.63 25.25
N GLY A 12 -8.76 15.34 24.88
CA GLY A 12 -9.42 14.78 23.71
C GLY A 12 -8.92 15.33 22.37
N LEU A 13 -7.73 15.93 22.36
CA LEU A 13 -7.13 16.53 21.17
C LEU A 13 -6.26 15.51 20.44
N PRO A 14 -6.22 15.53 19.09
CA PRO A 14 -5.31 14.69 18.32
C PRO A 14 -3.85 15.05 18.64
N PRO A 15 -2.92 14.08 18.63
CA PRO A 15 -1.52 14.32 18.93
C PRO A 15 -0.90 15.23 17.86
N LYS A 16 -0.64 16.47 18.22
CA LYS A 16 -0.03 17.51 17.38
C LYS A 16 1.22 18.04 18.07
N HIS A 17 2.31 18.23 17.30
CA HIS A 17 3.47 18.94 17.81
C HIS A 17 3.21 20.43 17.87
N ASP A 18 3.49 21.07 19.00
CA ASP A 18 3.20 22.48 19.25
C ASP A 18 4.20 23.46 18.61
N ASN A 19 5.17 22.94 17.86
CA ASN A 19 6.20 23.71 17.15
C ASN A 19 7.02 24.67 18.05
N ARG A 20 7.08 24.42 19.38
CA ARG A 20 7.75 25.27 20.38
C ARG A 20 9.20 25.62 20.07
N HIS A 21 9.87 24.80 19.27
CA HIS A 21 11.28 24.98 18.89
C HIS A 21 11.44 25.50 17.45
N ARG A 22 10.38 26.03 16.83
CA ARG A 22 10.39 26.46 15.43
C ARG A 22 11.28 27.68 15.18
N SER A 23 11.47 28.52 16.19
CA SER A 23 12.10 29.84 16.10
C SER A 23 13.20 30.02 17.14
N LEU A 24 13.96 28.97 17.42
CA LEU A 24 15.11 29.04 18.33
C LEU A 24 16.20 29.92 17.73
N SER A 25 16.86 30.72 18.59
CA SER A 25 18.08 31.41 18.23
C SER A 25 19.27 30.45 18.11
N LYS A 26 20.37 30.91 17.50
CA LYS A 26 21.58 30.09 17.42
C LYS A 26 22.14 29.74 18.81
N GLU A 27 22.11 30.68 19.74
CA GLU A 27 22.56 30.53 21.10
C GLU A 27 21.73 29.48 21.86
N GLU A 28 20.42 29.47 21.67
CA GLU A 28 19.53 28.46 22.25
C GLU A 28 19.81 27.07 21.68
N ILE A 29 20.06 26.97 20.37
CA ILE A 29 20.43 25.71 19.72
C ILE A 29 21.76 25.20 20.28
N GLU A 30 22.77 26.05 20.36
CA GLU A 30 24.10 25.68 20.94
C GLU A 30 23.98 25.23 22.40
N THR A 31 23.14 25.91 23.17
CA THR A 31 22.85 25.52 24.57
C THR A 31 22.22 24.11 24.61
N PHE A 32 21.28 23.79 23.76
CA PHE A 32 20.68 22.45 23.75
C PHE A 32 21.65 21.38 23.28
N ILE A 33 22.54 21.70 22.32
CA ILE A 33 23.59 20.78 21.87
C ILE A 33 24.58 20.50 22.98
N SER A 34 25.05 21.54 23.70
CA SER A 34 25.97 21.38 24.81
C SER A 34 25.40 20.55 25.98
N GLN A 35 24.07 20.56 26.14
CA GLN A 35 23.34 19.70 27.07
C GLN A 35 23.20 18.24 26.57
N GLY A 36 23.79 17.89 25.43
CA GLY A 36 23.72 16.55 24.86
C GLY A 36 22.33 16.18 24.28
N ARG A 37 21.48 17.16 24.03
CA ARG A 37 20.17 16.92 23.41
C ARG A 37 20.32 16.48 21.95
N THR A 38 19.45 15.58 21.52
CA THR A 38 19.34 15.17 20.12
C THR A 38 18.34 16.05 19.39
N SER A 39 18.59 16.29 18.10
CA SER A 39 17.73 17.07 17.21
C SER A 39 17.11 16.23 16.11
N VAL A 40 16.10 16.76 15.45
CA VAL A 40 15.51 16.23 14.22
C VAL A 40 15.33 17.39 13.24
N ILE A 41 15.42 17.10 11.95
CA ILE A 41 15.05 18.08 10.93
C ILE A 41 13.55 18.03 10.74
N ARG A 42 12.92 19.20 10.71
CA ARG A 42 11.49 19.35 10.41
C ARG A 42 11.28 20.27 9.23
N PHE A 43 10.34 19.87 8.39
CA PHE A 43 9.81 20.71 7.34
C PHE A 43 8.72 21.62 7.93
N LYS A 44 8.90 22.92 7.79
CA LYS A 44 7.96 23.92 8.29
C LYS A 44 6.72 23.96 7.38
N ILE A 45 5.57 23.65 7.94
CA ILE A 45 4.28 23.67 7.23
C ILE A 45 3.54 24.96 7.58
N ASP A 46 3.11 25.70 6.56
CA ASP A 46 2.16 26.79 6.74
C ASP A 46 0.77 26.19 6.97
N GLU A 47 0.16 26.49 8.11
CA GLU A 47 -1.16 25.97 8.48
C GLU A 47 -2.28 26.46 7.53
N LYS A 48 -2.06 27.57 6.83
CA LYS A 48 -3.03 28.15 5.90
C LYS A 48 -2.90 27.64 4.47
N ILE A 49 -1.82 26.89 4.19
CA ILE A 49 -1.60 26.39 2.82
C ILE A 49 -2.68 25.39 2.42
N GLU A 50 -3.24 25.58 1.24
CA GLU A 50 -4.07 24.57 0.59
C GLU A 50 -3.18 23.66 -0.27
N ILE A 51 -3.33 22.34 -0.08
CA ILE A 51 -2.65 21.31 -0.84
C ILE A 51 -3.73 20.62 -1.66
N LYS A 52 -3.60 20.72 -2.98
CA LYS A 52 -4.58 20.21 -3.94
C LYS A 52 -3.90 19.39 -5.01
N TRP A 53 -4.50 18.25 -5.35
CA TRP A 53 -4.11 17.43 -6.51
C TRP A 53 -5.31 16.68 -7.08
N VAL A 54 -5.16 16.20 -8.30
CA VAL A 54 -6.13 15.32 -8.94
C VAL A 54 -5.59 13.90 -8.84
N ASP A 55 -6.28 13.05 -8.12
CA ASP A 55 -6.02 11.62 -8.04
C ASP A 55 -6.78 10.91 -9.14
N GLN A 56 -6.14 9.99 -9.87
CA GLN A 56 -6.78 9.35 -11.02
C GLN A 56 -7.99 8.49 -10.65
N ILE A 57 -7.99 7.94 -9.44
CA ILE A 57 -9.10 7.09 -8.96
C ILE A 57 -10.08 7.91 -8.12
N ARG A 58 -9.56 8.73 -7.18
CA ARG A 58 -10.37 9.45 -6.19
C ARG A 58 -10.93 10.78 -6.71
N GLY A 59 -10.35 11.33 -7.78
CA GLY A 59 -10.66 12.67 -8.28
C GLY A 59 -9.94 13.77 -7.49
N GLU A 60 -10.52 14.95 -7.42
CA GLU A 60 -9.92 16.09 -6.72
C GLU A 60 -9.85 15.84 -5.21
N ILE A 61 -8.65 15.94 -4.65
CA ILE A 61 -8.38 15.85 -3.22
C ILE A 61 -7.79 17.16 -2.72
N LYS A 62 -8.31 17.66 -1.58
CA LYS A 62 -7.88 18.89 -0.93
C LYS A 62 -7.53 18.67 0.52
N TRP A 63 -6.43 19.25 0.97
CA TRP A 63 -5.98 19.25 2.35
C TRP A 63 -5.59 20.65 2.78
N GLN A 64 -5.74 20.96 4.07
CA GLN A 64 -5.22 22.18 4.67
C GLN A 64 -3.95 21.86 5.45
N GLY A 65 -2.97 22.76 5.46
CA GLY A 65 -1.72 22.56 6.20
C GLY A 65 -1.94 22.26 7.68
N LYS A 66 -2.96 22.88 8.31
CA LYS A 66 -3.35 22.63 9.70
C LYS A 66 -3.72 21.17 9.99
N ASP A 67 -4.22 20.43 8.99
CA ASP A 67 -4.70 19.05 9.15
C ASP A 67 -3.55 18.02 9.07
N LEU A 68 -2.33 18.45 8.74
CA LEU A 68 -1.15 17.58 8.62
C LEU A 68 -0.45 17.27 9.97
N GLY A 69 -0.98 17.78 11.09
CA GLY A 69 -0.46 17.46 12.43
C GLY A 69 0.79 18.24 12.85
N GLY A 70 1.03 19.41 12.24
CA GLY A 70 2.18 20.29 12.52
C GLY A 70 3.38 20.01 11.61
N ASP A 71 4.54 20.58 11.95
CA ASP A 71 5.74 20.47 11.12
C ASP A 71 6.18 19.01 10.95
N LEU A 72 6.40 18.62 9.70
CA LEU A 72 6.74 17.25 9.32
C LEU A 72 8.18 16.90 9.71
N VAL A 73 8.38 15.81 10.44
CA VAL A 73 9.72 15.28 10.72
C VAL A 73 10.29 14.64 9.47
N LEU A 74 11.46 15.10 9.04
CA LEU A 74 12.16 14.63 7.84
C LEU A 74 13.26 13.63 8.13
N SER A 75 13.91 13.72 9.33
CA SER A 75 15.03 12.85 9.67
C SER A 75 14.87 12.18 11.03
N ARG A 76 15.59 11.08 11.24
CA ARG A 76 15.78 10.48 12.56
C ARG A 76 16.55 11.45 13.47
N ARG A 77 16.57 11.14 14.76
CA ARG A 77 17.33 11.91 15.74
C ARG A 77 18.83 11.74 15.51
N ALA A 78 19.57 12.86 15.61
CA ALA A 78 21.01 12.87 15.57
C ALA A 78 21.57 13.75 16.69
N LYS A 79 22.87 13.59 17.02
CA LYS A 79 23.58 14.38 18.04
C LYS A 79 24.25 15.59 17.40
N GLY A 80 24.33 16.67 18.17
CA GLY A 80 25.02 17.88 17.71
C GLY A 80 24.42 18.43 16.41
N TYR A 81 25.27 18.68 15.44
CA TYR A 81 24.93 19.17 14.11
C TYR A 81 24.79 18.06 13.06
N GLU A 82 24.86 16.80 13.47
CA GLU A 82 24.67 15.68 12.54
C GLU A 82 23.21 15.65 12.02
N ILE A 83 23.08 15.19 10.80
CA ILE A 83 21.78 14.93 10.16
C ILE A 83 21.50 13.43 10.26
N GLY A 84 20.41 13.07 10.92
CA GLY A 84 19.99 11.67 11.00
C GLY A 84 19.39 11.16 9.70
N ASP A 85 19.29 9.84 9.56
CA ASP A 85 18.73 9.19 8.39
C ASP A 85 17.36 9.78 8.00
N PRO A 86 17.06 9.86 6.69
CA PRO A 86 15.78 10.37 6.21
C PRO A 86 14.63 9.46 6.66
N LEU A 87 13.49 10.07 6.93
CA LEU A 87 12.25 9.35 7.18
C LEU A 87 11.47 9.16 5.88
N TYR A 88 10.54 8.23 5.88
CA TYR A 88 9.79 7.75 4.73
C TYR A 88 9.36 8.85 3.74
N ASN A 89 8.70 9.91 4.22
CA ASN A 89 8.17 10.93 3.31
C ASN A 89 9.25 11.71 2.57
N LEU A 90 10.44 11.92 3.16
CA LEU A 90 11.56 12.54 2.48
C LEU A 90 12.25 11.53 1.54
N ALA A 91 12.54 10.33 2.06
CA ALA A 91 13.24 9.30 1.30
C ALA A 91 12.49 8.98 -0.01
N VAL A 92 11.19 8.67 0.08
CA VAL A 92 10.39 8.29 -1.10
C VAL A 92 10.32 9.40 -2.15
N VAL A 93 10.20 10.67 -1.75
CA VAL A 93 10.19 11.80 -2.70
C VAL A 93 11.50 11.92 -3.45
N VAL A 94 12.61 11.74 -2.74
CA VAL A 94 13.96 11.82 -3.32
C VAL A 94 14.20 10.64 -4.26
N ASP A 95 13.89 9.44 -3.82
CA ASP A 95 14.05 8.21 -4.60
C ASP A 95 13.18 8.24 -5.87
N ASP A 96 11.90 8.57 -5.73
CA ASP A 96 10.96 8.67 -6.86
C ASP A 96 11.45 9.69 -7.90
N ASN A 97 11.99 10.84 -7.47
CA ASN A 97 12.53 11.84 -8.39
C ASN A 97 13.78 11.33 -9.12
N PHE A 98 14.72 10.71 -8.40
CA PHE A 98 15.95 10.18 -9.02
C PHE A 98 15.69 8.97 -9.92
N MET A 99 14.66 8.18 -9.61
CA MET A 99 14.21 7.05 -10.44
C MET A 99 13.29 7.49 -11.58
N ASN A 100 12.98 8.78 -11.71
CA ASN A 100 12.06 9.33 -12.71
C ASN A 100 10.68 8.66 -12.68
N ILE A 101 10.14 8.41 -11.48
CA ILE A 101 8.81 7.84 -11.31
C ILE A 101 7.76 8.84 -11.81
N THR A 102 6.94 8.39 -12.75
CA THR A 102 5.89 9.20 -13.36
C THR A 102 4.52 8.99 -12.73
N HIS A 103 4.27 7.80 -12.20
CA HIS A 103 2.99 7.41 -11.60
C HIS A 103 3.21 6.68 -10.28
N VAL A 104 2.45 7.06 -9.25
CA VAL A 104 2.43 6.40 -7.94
C VAL A 104 1.06 5.79 -7.73
N VAL A 105 0.97 4.47 -7.83
CA VAL A 105 -0.26 3.70 -7.57
C VAL A 105 -0.11 2.96 -6.26
N ARG A 106 -0.97 3.25 -5.27
CA ARG A 106 -0.86 2.68 -3.92
C ARG A 106 -2.17 2.72 -3.16
N GLY A 107 -2.23 2.10 -1.99
CA GLY A 107 -3.43 2.10 -1.14
C GLY A 107 -3.82 3.50 -0.62
N GLU A 108 -5.11 3.74 -0.43
CA GLU A 108 -5.67 5.01 0.04
C GLU A 108 -5.25 5.41 1.47
N ASP A 109 -4.74 4.47 2.26
CA ASP A 109 -4.15 4.77 3.57
C ASP A 109 -2.91 5.69 3.48
N HIS A 110 -2.37 5.86 2.28
CA HIS A 110 -1.28 6.81 1.98
C HIS A 110 -1.73 8.21 1.52
N ILE A 111 -3.01 8.51 1.40
CA ILE A 111 -3.50 9.83 0.95
C ILE A 111 -2.94 10.97 1.83
N SER A 112 -2.92 10.80 3.15
CA SER A 112 -2.35 11.79 4.06
C SER A 112 -0.83 11.97 3.89
N ASN A 113 -0.12 10.92 3.44
CA ASN A 113 1.30 11.01 3.11
C ASN A 113 1.50 11.78 1.79
N THR A 114 0.62 11.58 0.81
CA THR A 114 0.67 12.31 -0.47
C THR A 114 0.62 13.81 -0.26
N ALA A 115 -0.27 14.31 0.59
CA ALA A 115 -0.33 15.73 0.91
C ALA A 115 1.00 16.27 1.46
N LYS A 116 1.69 15.50 2.33
CA LYS A 116 3.01 15.85 2.87
C LYS A 116 4.11 15.79 1.81
N GLN A 117 4.07 14.74 0.98
CA GLN A 117 5.04 14.53 -0.10
C GLN A 117 4.96 15.63 -1.17
N ILE A 118 3.76 16.08 -1.54
CA ILE A 118 3.57 17.21 -2.46
C ILE A 118 4.27 18.47 -1.95
N LEU A 119 4.23 18.74 -0.66
CA LEU A 119 4.94 19.88 -0.07
C LEU A 119 6.47 19.72 -0.20
N ILE A 120 6.99 18.51 -0.02
CA ILE A 120 8.41 18.22 -0.17
C ILE A 120 8.83 18.33 -1.64
N TYR A 121 8.07 17.75 -2.59
CA TYR A 121 8.30 17.89 -4.03
C TYR A 121 8.43 19.38 -4.43
N LYS A 122 7.46 20.19 -3.99
CA LYS A 122 7.46 21.63 -4.27
C LYS A 122 8.66 22.34 -3.66
N ALA A 123 9.04 22.01 -2.43
CA ALA A 123 10.17 22.64 -1.74
C ALA A 123 11.52 22.30 -2.38
N LEU A 124 11.64 21.10 -2.95
CA LEU A 124 12.84 20.64 -3.67
C LEU A 124 12.82 21.01 -5.16
N ASN A 125 11.75 21.63 -5.61
CA ASN A 125 11.54 21.96 -7.03
C ASN A 125 11.60 20.73 -7.95
N PHE A 126 11.03 19.61 -7.47
CA PHE A 126 10.91 18.35 -8.21
C PHE A 126 9.57 18.29 -8.94
N ASN A 127 9.53 17.54 -10.05
CA ASN A 127 8.29 17.29 -10.78
C ASN A 127 7.38 16.36 -9.96
N LEU A 128 6.08 16.69 -9.91
CA LEU A 128 5.10 15.85 -9.25
C LEU A 128 4.75 14.64 -10.12
N PRO A 129 4.80 13.42 -9.59
CA PRO A 129 4.21 12.27 -10.27
C PRO A 129 2.69 12.35 -10.26
N THR A 130 2.05 11.59 -11.11
CA THR A 130 0.61 11.36 -11.06
C THR A 130 0.29 10.37 -9.93
N PHE A 131 -0.70 10.68 -9.09
CA PHE A 131 -1.10 9.83 -7.97
C PHE A 131 -2.39 9.10 -8.25
N SER A 132 -2.46 7.85 -7.81
CA SER A 132 -3.64 6.98 -7.88
C SER A 132 -3.76 6.18 -6.60
N HIS A 133 -4.82 6.45 -5.81
CA HIS A 133 -5.03 5.77 -4.54
C HIS A 133 -6.14 4.72 -4.65
N THR A 134 -5.73 3.44 -4.66
CA THR A 134 -6.63 2.30 -4.71
C THR A 134 -7.37 2.13 -3.39
N PRO A 135 -8.60 1.59 -3.39
CA PRO A 135 -9.33 1.30 -2.17
C PRO A 135 -8.63 0.22 -1.33
N LEU A 136 -8.95 0.18 -0.04
CA LEU A 136 -8.50 -0.89 0.83
C LEU A 136 -9.26 -2.18 0.55
N ILE A 137 -8.57 -3.30 0.70
CA ILE A 137 -9.21 -4.61 0.76
C ILE A 137 -9.77 -4.78 2.18
N LEU A 138 -11.04 -5.16 2.24
CA LEU A 138 -11.80 -5.29 3.48
C LEU A 138 -12.09 -6.77 3.78
N ASN A 139 -12.22 -7.10 5.04
CA ASN A 139 -12.73 -8.40 5.46
C ASN A 139 -14.28 -8.44 5.34
N SER A 140 -14.89 -9.57 5.68
CA SER A 140 -16.34 -9.77 5.66
C SER A 140 -17.10 -8.76 6.52
N GLU A 141 -16.49 -8.29 7.61
CA GLU A 141 -17.06 -7.26 8.51
C GLU A 141 -16.91 -5.83 7.97
N GLY A 142 -16.26 -5.62 6.83
CA GLY A 142 -16.00 -4.30 6.26
C GLY A 142 -14.83 -3.54 6.92
N LYS A 143 -13.99 -4.21 7.69
CA LYS A 143 -12.76 -3.65 8.26
C LYS A 143 -11.59 -3.91 7.32
N LYS A 144 -10.53 -3.08 7.40
CA LYS A 144 -9.29 -3.32 6.65
C LYS A 144 -8.79 -4.75 6.91
N LEU A 145 -8.55 -5.49 5.82
CA LEU A 145 -8.00 -6.84 5.91
C LEU A 145 -6.66 -6.82 6.64
N SER A 146 -6.51 -7.65 7.64
CA SER A 146 -5.32 -7.74 8.48
C SER A 146 -4.73 -9.14 8.45
N LYS A 147 -3.48 -9.27 8.93
CA LYS A 147 -2.80 -10.57 9.07
C LYS A 147 -3.57 -11.60 9.91
N ARG A 148 -4.55 -11.18 10.70
CA ARG A 148 -5.37 -12.06 11.54
C ARG A 148 -6.63 -12.57 10.83
N ASP A 149 -6.99 -11.94 9.72
CA ASP A 149 -8.27 -12.20 9.04
C ASP A 149 -8.13 -13.21 7.91
N CYS A 150 -6.93 -13.38 7.33
CA CYS A 150 -6.71 -14.34 6.25
C CYS A 150 -5.22 -14.66 6.04
N VAL A 151 -4.98 -15.61 5.17
CA VAL A 151 -3.69 -15.91 4.52
C VAL A 151 -3.07 -14.62 3.99
N THR A 152 -1.81 -14.38 4.30
CA THR A 152 -1.14 -13.10 4.03
C THR A 152 0.06 -13.20 3.12
N SER A 153 0.51 -14.42 2.80
CA SER A 153 1.61 -14.64 1.88
C SER A 153 1.16 -15.42 0.66
N ILE A 154 1.81 -15.17 -0.46
CA ILE A 154 1.58 -15.93 -1.72
C ILE A 154 1.92 -17.41 -1.52
N ASP A 155 2.93 -17.70 -0.70
CA ASP A 155 3.31 -19.08 -0.38
C ASP A 155 2.17 -19.85 0.30
N GLU A 156 1.47 -19.21 1.24
CA GLU A 156 0.31 -19.84 1.89
C GLU A 156 -0.81 -20.15 0.90
N PHE A 157 -1.11 -19.25 -0.06
CA PHE A 157 -2.08 -19.54 -1.12
C PHE A 157 -1.65 -20.69 -2.00
N ARG A 158 -0.35 -20.75 -2.37
CA ARG A 158 0.21 -21.89 -3.12
C ARG A 158 0.04 -23.20 -2.36
N ASP A 159 0.38 -23.21 -1.06
CA ASP A 159 0.30 -24.40 -0.21
C ASP A 159 -1.15 -24.86 0.00
N MET A 160 -2.12 -23.96 -0.09
CA MET A 160 -3.55 -24.27 -0.15
C MET A 160 -4.05 -24.79 -1.51
N GLY A 161 -3.20 -24.83 -2.54
CA GLY A 161 -3.53 -25.33 -3.87
C GLY A 161 -4.18 -24.30 -4.80
N TYR A 162 -4.02 -23.00 -4.54
CA TYR A 162 -4.45 -21.97 -5.48
C TYR A 162 -3.45 -21.82 -6.62
N LEU A 163 -3.97 -21.80 -7.83
CA LEU A 163 -3.19 -21.53 -9.04
C LEU A 163 -2.80 -20.04 -9.12
N PRO A 164 -1.58 -19.69 -9.56
CA PRO A 164 -1.16 -18.30 -9.67
C PRO A 164 -2.04 -17.50 -10.63
N GLU A 165 -2.49 -18.10 -11.72
CA GLU A 165 -3.39 -17.48 -12.70
C GLU A 165 -4.76 -17.16 -12.06
N ALA A 166 -5.30 -18.08 -11.26
CA ALA A 166 -6.57 -17.89 -10.57
C ALA A 166 -6.49 -16.79 -9.50
N LEU A 167 -5.40 -16.77 -8.72
CA LEU A 167 -5.17 -15.74 -7.71
C LEU A 167 -5.01 -14.37 -8.38
N SER A 168 -4.25 -14.28 -9.47
CA SER A 168 -4.03 -13.04 -10.21
C SER A 168 -5.34 -12.50 -10.80
N ASN A 169 -6.14 -13.36 -11.42
CA ASN A 169 -7.47 -12.99 -11.93
C ASN A 169 -8.38 -12.48 -10.80
N TYR A 170 -8.46 -13.21 -9.69
CA TYR A 170 -9.26 -12.80 -8.53
C TYR A 170 -8.83 -11.44 -7.99
N MET A 171 -7.51 -11.24 -7.80
CA MET A 171 -6.97 -9.99 -7.27
C MET A 171 -7.23 -8.80 -8.21
N ALA A 172 -7.17 -9.01 -9.52
CA ALA A 172 -7.51 -7.97 -10.50
C ALA A 172 -8.96 -7.51 -10.33
N PHE A 173 -9.91 -8.43 -10.22
CA PHE A 173 -11.32 -8.11 -10.06
C PHE A 173 -11.72 -7.66 -8.65
N LEU A 174 -10.81 -7.75 -7.68
CA LEU A 174 -11.13 -7.39 -6.30
C LEU A 174 -11.39 -5.89 -6.06
N GLY A 175 -11.06 -5.05 -6.99
CA GLY A 175 -11.32 -3.61 -6.89
C GLY A 175 -11.54 -2.96 -8.24
N TRP A 176 -11.55 -3.74 -9.29
CA TRP A 176 -11.70 -3.29 -10.66
C TRP A 176 -12.90 -3.95 -11.31
N SER A 177 -13.67 -3.19 -12.06
CA SER A 177 -14.87 -3.67 -12.77
C SER A 177 -14.80 -3.17 -14.21
N PRO A 178 -14.24 -3.97 -15.13
CA PRO A 178 -14.10 -3.56 -16.52
C PRO A 178 -15.48 -3.40 -17.16
N LYS A 179 -15.63 -2.30 -17.90
CA LYS A 179 -16.89 -2.00 -18.63
C LYS A 179 -17.12 -2.92 -19.82
N SER A 180 -16.06 -3.56 -20.32
CA SER A 180 -16.03 -4.34 -21.56
C SER A 180 -15.99 -5.85 -21.35
N ALA A 181 -15.92 -6.35 -20.12
CA ALA A 181 -15.81 -7.78 -19.87
C ALA A 181 -17.17 -8.39 -19.51
N ASP A 182 -17.66 -9.26 -20.38
CA ASP A 182 -18.88 -10.07 -20.14
C ASP A 182 -18.59 -11.34 -19.33
N ARG A 183 -17.32 -11.59 -18.97
CA ARG A 183 -16.85 -12.79 -18.28
C ARG A 183 -15.89 -12.45 -17.14
N GLU A 184 -15.87 -13.30 -16.13
CA GLU A 184 -15.08 -13.11 -14.92
C GLU A 184 -13.76 -13.91 -14.93
N ILE A 185 -13.55 -14.79 -15.90
CA ILE A 185 -12.33 -15.58 -16.06
C ILE A 185 -11.57 -15.01 -17.26
N LEU A 186 -10.44 -14.36 -16.97
CA LEU A 186 -9.58 -13.70 -17.95
C LEU A 186 -8.11 -14.03 -17.65
N SER A 187 -7.32 -14.25 -18.68
CA SER A 187 -5.87 -14.35 -18.50
C SER A 187 -5.25 -12.99 -18.13
N LEU A 188 -4.00 -12.98 -17.63
CA LEU A 188 -3.30 -11.73 -17.35
C LEU A 188 -3.10 -10.87 -18.60
N GLU A 189 -2.88 -11.51 -19.75
CA GLU A 189 -2.76 -10.86 -21.04
C GLU A 189 -4.07 -10.15 -21.41
N GLU A 190 -5.20 -10.85 -21.34
CA GLU A 190 -6.51 -10.27 -21.59
C GLU A 190 -6.85 -9.14 -20.62
N ILE A 191 -6.50 -9.30 -19.32
CA ILE A 191 -6.67 -8.25 -18.33
C ILE A 191 -5.83 -7.02 -18.70
N SER A 192 -4.57 -7.21 -19.12
CA SER A 192 -3.65 -6.11 -19.45
C SER A 192 -4.13 -5.30 -20.67
N GLU A 193 -4.83 -5.92 -21.61
CA GLU A 193 -5.37 -5.26 -22.79
C GLU A 193 -6.57 -4.35 -22.49
N ILE A 194 -7.35 -4.68 -21.47
CA ILE A 194 -8.60 -3.96 -21.14
C ILE A 194 -8.51 -3.15 -19.85
N PHE A 195 -7.38 -3.23 -19.12
CA PHE A 195 -7.22 -2.56 -17.84
C PHE A 195 -7.11 -1.04 -17.99
N ASP A 196 -7.99 -0.34 -17.27
CA ASP A 196 -7.93 1.11 -17.11
C ASP A 196 -8.06 1.49 -15.63
N LEU A 197 -7.17 2.38 -15.16
CA LEU A 197 -7.20 2.89 -13.78
C LEU A 197 -8.51 3.61 -13.44
N SER A 198 -9.17 4.21 -14.45
CA SER A 198 -10.46 4.90 -14.26
C SER A 198 -11.62 3.97 -13.92
N ASP A 199 -11.48 2.67 -14.20
CA ASP A 199 -12.48 1.64 -13.90
C ASP A 199 -12.26 1.00 -12.50
N ILE A 200 -11.26 1.46 -11.76
CA ILE A 200 -11.08 1.04 -10.36
C ILE A 200 -12.18 1.64 -9.49
N ASN A 201 -12.83 0.78 -8.72
CA ASN A 201 -13.89 1.19 -7.80
C ASN A 201 -13.33 2.08 -6.68
N LYS A 202 -14.09 3.11 -6.28
CA LYS A 202 -13.71 3.97 -5.15
C LYS A 202 -13.99 3.32 -3.79
N ALA A 203 -14.95 2.41 -3.74
CA ALA A 203 -15.30 1.69 -2.51
C ALA A 203 -14.33 0.54 -2.25
N GLY A 204 -14.08 0.24 -0.98
CA GLY A 204 -13.29 -0.91 -0.58
C GLY A 204 -13.93 -2.22 -1.04
N ALA A 205 -13.11 -3.13 -1.57
CA ALA A 205 -13.54 -4.44 -2.01
C ALA A 205 -13.48 -5.44 -0.86
N LYS A 206 -14.54 -6.23 -0.67
CA LYS A 206 -14.55 -7.30 0.34
C LYS A 206 -13.89 -8.55 -0.23
N PHE A 207 -12.91 -9.09 0.49
CA PHE A 207 -12.32 -10.38 0.17
C PHE A 207 -13.33 -11.49 0.40
N SER A 208 -13.49 -12.40 -0.57
CA SER A 208 -14.38 -13.55 -0.52
C SER A 208 -13.64 -14.83 -0.89
N TRP A 209 -13.53 -15.73 0.06
CA TRP A 209 -13.01 -17.09 -0.15
C TRP A 209 -13.85 -17.88 -1.14
N GLU A 210 -15.17 -17.76 -1.07
CA GLU A 210 -16.09 -18.44 -1.98
C GLU A 210 -15.83 -18.07 -3.44
N LYS A 211 -15.64 -16.76 -3.70
CA LYS A 211 -15.35 -16.26 -5.04
C LYS A 211 -13.98 -16.74 -5.53
N LEU A 212 -12.96 -16.68 -4.67
CA LEU A 212 -11.62 -17.16 -5.01
C LEU A 212 -11.63 -18.67 -5.31
N ASN A 213 -12.31 -19.47 -4.47
CA ASN A 213 -12.47 -20.91 -4.69
C ASN A 213 -13.16 -21.20 -6.02
N TRP A 214 -14.23 -20.45 -6.32
CA TRP A 214 -14.93 -20.61 -7.58
C TRP A 214 -14.03 -20.30 -8.78
N ILE A 215 -13.30 -19.18 -8.77
CA ILE A 215 -12.34 -18.83 -9.83
C ILE A 215 -11.28 -19.92 -9.97
N ASN A 216 -10.66 -20.35 -8.87
CA ASN A 216 -9.64 -21.40 -8.90
C ASN A 216 -10.20 -22.70 -9.52
N SER A 217 -11.42 -23.08 -9.17
CA SER A 217 -12.08 -24.25 -9.75
C SER A 217 -12.31 -24.15 -11.26
N GLN A 218 -12.59 -22.94 -11.78
CA GLN A 218 -12.74 -22.74 -13.22
C GLN A 218 -11.41 -22.91 -13.97
N TYR A 219 -10.32 -22.38 -13.42
CA TYR A 219 -8.98 -22.57 -13.99
C TYR A 219 -8.56 -24.04 -13.99
N ILE A 220 -8.82 -24.78 -12.89
CA ILE A 220 -8.53 -26.22 -12.80
C ILE A 220 -9.35 -27.00 -13.84
N LYS A 221 -10.66 -26.72 -13.97
CA LYS A 221 -11.54 -27.42 -14.92
C LYS A 221 -11.15 -27.21 -16.39
N ASN A 222 -10.62 -26.02 -16.69
CA ASN A 222 -10.23 -25.66 -18.05
C ASN A 222 -8.76 -26.00 -18.38
N MET A 223 -8.02 -26.57 -17.42
CA MET A 223 -6.62 -26.94 -17.61
C MET A 223 -6.50 -28.22 -18.42
N GLU A 224 -5.49 -28.30 -19.29
CA GLU A 224 -5.14 -29.52 -19.99
C GLU A 224 -4.81 -30.66 -19.02
N SER A 225 -5.31 -31.85 -19.29
CA SER A 225 -5.17 -33.01 -18.41
C SER A 225 -3.72 -33.36 -18.09
N ILE A 226 -2.80 -33.18 -19.05
CA ILE A 226 -1.36 -33.42 -18.86
C ILE A 226 -0.79 -32.44 -17.82
N LYS A 227 -1.02 -31.14 -18.03
CA LYS A 227 -0.57 -30.08 -17.10
C LYS A 227 -1.15 -30.27 -15.69
N LEU A 228 -2.44 -30.62 -15.62
CA LEU A 228 -3.11 -30.88 -14.35
C LEU A 228 -2.45 -32.08 -13.62
N SER A 229 -2.17 -33.17 -14.34
CA SER A 229 -1.50 -34.36 -13.79
C SER A 229 -0.11 -34.04 -13.24
N GLU A 230 0.67 -33.23 -13.94
CA GLU A 230 2.01 -32.79 -13.50
C GLU A 230 1.92 -31.96 -12.20
N ILE A 231 1.01 -30.99 -12.14
CA ILE A 231 0.81 -30.18 -10.95
C ILE A 231 0.36 -31.03 -9.77
N MET A 232 -0.60 -31.93 -9.98
CA MET A 232 -1.10 -32.83 -8.93
C MET A 232 -0.03 -33.78 -8.44
N SER A 233 0.76 -34.37 -9.34
CA SER A 233 1.85 -35.28 -8.97
C SER A 233 2.87 -34.56 -8.07
N LYS A 234 3.29 -33.37 -8.45
CA LYS A 234 4.21 -32.56 -7.66
C LYS A 234 3.62 -32.21 -6.30
N TYR A 235 2.35 -31.76 -6.26
CA TYR A 235 1.67 -31.42 -5.03
C TYR A 235 1.54 -32.62 -4.08
N TRP A 236 1.27 -33.82 -4.59
CA TRP A 236 1.18 -35.04 -3.81
C TRP A 236 2.55 -35.46 -3.28
N ASP A 237 3.62 -35.34 -4.09
CA ASP A 237 4.99 -35.61 -3.66
C ASP A 237 5.43 -34.68 -2.53
N ASP A 238 5.23 -33.39 -2.70
CA ASP A 238 5.59 -32.38 -1.72
C ASP A 238 4.84 -32.59 -0.37
N ASN A 239 3.64 -33.16 -0.42
CA ASN A 239 2.83 -33.48 0.77
C ASN A 239 2.95 -34.94 1.23
N GLY A 240 3.72 -35.78 0.56
CA GLY A 240 3.92 -37.20 0.91
C GLY A 240 2.67 -38.06 0.77
N TRP A 241 1.70 -37.66 -0.06
CA TRP A 241 0.40 -38.36 -0.15
C TRP A 241 0.41 -39.52 -1.13
N MET A 242 1.24 -39.50 -2.16
CA MET A 242 1.33 -40.60 -3.13
C MET A 242 2.68 -40.58 -3.86
N PRO A 243 3.34 -41.74 -4.05
CA PRO A 243 4.54 -41.81 -4.89
C PRO A 243 4.20 -41.57 -6.35
N PRO A 244 5.03 -40.81 -7.11
CA PRO A 244 4.80 -40.46 -8.51
C PRO A 244 4.55 -41.66 -9.42
N SER A 245 5.19 -42.79 -9.15
CA SER A 245 5.06 -44.03 -9.91
C SER A 245 3.68 -44.70 -9.81
N GLN A 246 2.81 -44.21 -8.93
CA GLN A 246 1.45 -44.73 -8.74
C GLN A 246 0.37 -43.75 -9.19
N ALA A 247 0.73 -42.59 -9.70
CA ALA A 247 -0.23 -41.63 -10.25
C ALA A 247 -0.79 -42.19 -11.56
N VAL A 248 -2.01 -42.70 -11.53
CA VAL A 248 -2.74 -43.14 -12.72
C VAL A 248 -3.68 -42.00 -13.15
N SER A 249 -3.47 -41.48 -14.35
CA SER A 249 -4.39 -40.52 -14.95
C SER A 249 -5.70 -41.24 -15.31
N TYR A 250 -6.74 -41.05 -14.51
CA TYR A 250 -8.09 -41.45 -14.89
C TYR A 250 -8.72 -40.35 -15.74
N THR A 251 -8.80 -40.59 -17.05
CA THR A 251 -9.45 -39.71 -18.04
C THR A 251 -10.98 -39.71 -17.98
N HIS A 252 -11.59 -40.26 -16.95
CA HIS A 252 -13.05 -40.33 -16.76
C HIS A 252 -13.45 -39.72 -15.40
N LEU A 253 -13.51 -38.39 -15.36
CA LEU A 253 -14.37 -37.69 -14.43
C LEU A 253 -15.53 -37.09 -15.26
N THR A 254 -16.60 -37.86 -15.30
CA THR A 254 -17.92 -37.41 -15.78
C THR A 254 -18.48 -36.32 -14.86
#